data_20a8f9f936f4eee5d27198269798807b
#
_entry.id   20a8f9f936f4eee5d27198269798807b
#
_cell.length_a   1.000
_cell.length_b   1.000
_cell.length_c   1.000
_cell.angle_alpha   90.00
_cell.angle_beta   90.00
_cell.angle_gamma   90.00
#
_symmetry.space_group_name_H-M   'P 1'
#
loop_
_entity.id
_entity.type
_entity.pdbx_description
1 polymer ?
#
loop_
_entity_poly.entity_id
_entity_poly.type
_entity_poly.pdbx_seq_one_letter_code
_entity_poly.pdbx_strand_id
1 'polypeptide(L)'
;FLIVILSYVITSSVIYIFFDQIKFLFSAKSNLFIDYFYVVYYILFILSISALFESYLRARYDTVMSNIVNGVSNRFLTAITILLLSQSIINFNELVNLQIAIYSFGLLILLYHSNKKDSISFTLKFPKIKPYFKRIINFSSYSFLGSFSNIIVLNVDVLMVTSLLGLSQTGIYTTAFYIGMIIEIPRRAISQISIPFISENIKNQNITKIENYYKEISLHQTLIGVLFYLL
;
A
#
# COMPACT_ATOMS: atom_id res chain seq x y z
N PHE A 1 -10.56 12.28 -11.37
CA PHE A 1 -9.86 11.59 -12.46
C PHE A 1 -8.69 12.42 -13.00
N LEU A 2 -8.90 13.66 -13.45
CA LEU A 2 -7.84 14.49 -14.03
C LEU A 2 -6.60 14.60 -13.14
N ILE A 3 -6.78 14.83 -11.84
CA ILE A 3 -5.66 14.95 -10.89
C ILE A 3 -4.88 13.62 -10.82
N VAL A 4 -5.56 12.48 -10.81
CA VAL A 4 -4.91 11.15 -10.76
C VAL A 4 -4.15 10.87 -12.06
N ILE A 5 -4.73 11.15 -13.22
CA ILE A 5 -4.04 10.99 -14.50
C ILE A 5 -2.83 11.92 -14.57
N LEU A 6 -2.97 13.17 -14.14
CA LEU A 6 -1.88 14.13 -14.14
C LEU A 6 -0.76 13.72 -13.17
N SER A 7 -1.10 13.21 -11.99
CA SER A 7 -0.10 12.68 -11.05
C SER A 7 0.62 11.45 -11.62
N TYR A 8 -0.12 10.55 -12.30
CA TYR A 8 0.49 9.41 -12.99
C TYR A 8 1.48 9.86 -14.07
N VAL A 9 1.07 10.82 -14.93
CA VAL A 9 1.95 11.34 -15.99
C VAL A 9 3.19 12.01 -15.41
N ILE A 10 3.04 12.83 -14.36
CA ILE A 10 4.19 13.46 -13.70
C ILE A 10 5.13 12.40 -13.13
N THR A 11 4.61 11.43 -12.38
CA THR A 11 5.43 10.38 -11.76
C THR A 11 6.12 9.52 -12.82
N SER A 12 5.41 9.12 -13.87
CA SER A 12 5.98 8.36 -14.99
C SER A 12 7.08 9.15 -15.73
N SER A 13 6.88 10.45 -15.91
CA SER A 13 7.89 11.32 -16.53
C SER A 13 9.14 11.44 -15.66
N VAL A 14 8.97 11.59 -14.34
CA VAL A 14 10.10 11.61 -13.40
C VAL A 14 10.87 10.30 -13.44
N ILE A 15 10.16 9.16 -13.38
CA ILE A 15 10.79 7.83 -13.49
C ILE A 15 11.54 7.69 -14.82
N TYR A 16 10.98 8.16 -15.92
CA TYR A 16 11.63 8.11 -17.23
C TYR A 16 12.89 8.95 -17.29
N ILE A 17 12.88 10.18 -16.76
CA ILE A 17 14.04 11.07 -16.72
C ILE A 17 15.19 10.47 -15.88
N PHE A 18 14.87 9.83 -14.77
CA PHE A 18 15.85 9.22 -13.86
C PHE A 18 16.13 7.75 -14.18
N PHE A 19 15.61 7.22 -15.30
CA PHE A 19 15.76 5.80 -15.63
C PHE A 19 17.21 5.35 -15.75
N ASP A 20 18.07 6.16 -16.38
CA ASP A 20 19.49 5.81 -16.55
C ASP A 20 20.24 5.76 -15.21
N GLN A 21 19.90 6.64 -14.26
CA GLN A 21 20.45 6.61 -12.91
C GLN A 21 19.98 5.36 -12.15
N ILE A 22 18.69 5.02 -12.27
CA ILE A 22 18.12 3.81 -11.69
C ILE A 22 18.81 2.58 -12.30
N LYS A 23 18.95 2.54 -13.61
CA LYS A 23 19.63 1.47 -14.33
C LYS A 23 21.09 1.32 -13.86
N PHE A 24 21.82 2.41 -13.72
CA PHE A 24 23.18 2.39 -13.22
C PHE A 24 23.30 1.77 -11.82
N LEU A 25 22.41 2.13 -10.91
CA LEU A 25 22.39 1.61 -9.53
C LEU A 25 22.11 0.10 -9.46
N PHE A 26 21.29 -0.43 -10.36
CA PHE A 26 20.83 -1.82 -10.29
C PHE A 26 21.47 -2.75 -11.32
N SER A 27 22.08 -2.24 -12.40
CA SER A 27 22.63 -3.04 -13.50
C SER A 27 23.72 -4.04 -13.08
N ALA A 28 24.56 -3.67 -12.11
CA ALA A 28 25.67 -4.52 -11.71
C ALA A 28 25.25 -5.81 -10.96
N LYS A 29 24.06 -5.81 -10.30
CA LYS A 29 23.67 -6.89 -9.39
C LYS A 29 22.23 -7.35 -9.54
N SER A 30 21.43 -6.68 -10.38
CA SER A 30 19.98 -6.90 -10.45
C SER A 30 19.41 -6.74 -11.87
N ASN A 31 20.00 -7.45 -12.86
CA ASN A 31 19.57 -7.36 -14.27
C ASN A 31 18.08 -7.67 -14.43
N LEU A 32 17.54 -8.68 -13.73
CA LEU A 32 16.14 -9.01 -13.74
C LEU A 32 15.24 -7.81 -13.37
N PHE A 33 15.67 -6.94 -12.47
CA PHE A 33 14.91 -5.74 -12.10
C PHE A 33 14.76 -4.79 -13.30
N ILE A 34 15.79 -4.68 -14.11
CA ILE A 34 15.80 -3.80 -15.29
C ILE A 34 14.94 -4.39 -16.40
N ASP A 35 15.05 -5.71 -16.65
CA ASP A 35 14.29 -6.41 -17.69
C ASP A 35 12.78 -6.29 -17.48
N TYR A 36 12.32 -6.31 -16.21
CA TYR A 36 10.91 -6.19 -15.85
C TYR A 36 10.50 -4.78 -15.39
N PHE A 37 11.34 -3.77 -15.58
CA PHE A 37 11.02 -2.41 -15.14
C PHE A 37 9.77 -1.81 -15.79
N TYR A 38 9.43 -2.23 -16.99
CA TYR A 38 8.20 -1.80 -17.68
C TYR A 38 6.92 -2.09 -16.88
N VAL A 39 6.93 -3.14 -16.06
CA VAL A 39 5.80 -3.53 -15.20
C VAL A 39 5.45 -2.43 -14.20
N VAL A 40 6.44 -1.65 -13.77
CA VAL A 40 6.24 -0.52 -12.84
C VAL A 40 5.24 0.47 -13.40
N TYR A 41 5.32 0.81 -14.69
CA TYR A 41 4.39 1.75 -15.32
C TYR A 41 2.95 1.22 -15.34
N TYR A 42 2.76 -0.06 -15.69
CA TYR A 42 1.44 -0.68 -15.71
C TYR A 42 0.82 -0.77 -14.31
N ILE A 43 1.59 -1.26 -13.34
CA ILE A 43 1.11 -1.39 -11.96
C ILE A 43 0.84 0.00 -11.36
N LEU A 44 1.71 0.98 -11.59
CA LEU A 44 1.53 2.34 -11.11
C LEU A 44 0.22 2.96 -11.65
N PHE A 45 -0.10 2.73 -12.92
CA PHE A 45 -1.36 3.18 -13.51
C PHE A 45 -2.57 2.53 -12.85
N ILE A 46 -2.55 1.20 -12.75
CA ILE A 46 -3.64 0.41 -12.15
C ILE A 46 -3.87 0.82 -10.69
N LEU A 47 -2.79 0.91 -9.89
CA LEU A 47 -2.87 1.28 -8.49
C LEU A 47 -3.33 2.72 -8.28
N SER A 48 -2.92 3.66 -9.15
CA SER A 48 -3.37 5.05 -9.09
C SER A 48 -4.88 5.18 -9.28
N ILE A 49 -5.44 4.44 -10.22
CA ILE A 49 -6.89 4.41 -10.45
C ILE A 49 -7.60 3.66 -9.32
N SER A 50 -7.06 2.52 -8.86
CA SER A 50 -7.61 1.76 -7.74
C SER A 50 -7.72 2.62 -6.48
N ALA A 51 -6.68 3.37 -6.14
CA ALA A 51 -6.66 4.28 -4.98
C ALA A 51 -7.74 5.36 -5.05
N LEU A 52 -8.09 5.83 -6.26
CA LEU A 52 -9.20 6.76 -6.44
C LEU A 52 -10.54 6.12 -6.07
N PHE A 53 -10.80 4.90 -6.57
CA PHE A 53 -12.05 4.19 -6.26
C PHE A 53 -12.14 3.76 -4.80
N GLU A 54 -11.02 3.35 -4.21
CA GLU A 54 -10.95 3.09 -2.76
C GLU A 54 -11.28 4.32 -1.93
N SER A 55 -10.73 5.48 -2.30
CA SER A 55 -11.00 6.73 -1.60
C SER A 55 -12.47 7.15 -1.76
N TYR A 56 -13.05 6.92 -2.93
CA TYR A 56 -14.47 7.14 -3.20
C TYR A 56 -15.35 6.22 -2.33
N LEU A 57 -15.09 4.92 -2.31
CA LEU A 57 -15.83 3.95 -1.49
C LEU A 57 -15.67 4.25 0.01
N ARG A 58 -14.48 4.67 0.45
CA ARG A 58 -14.23 5.09 1.83
C ARG A 58 -15.06 6.32 2.22
N ALA A 59 -15.17 7.29 1.32
CA ALA A 59 -16.02 8.47 1.54
C ALA A 59 -17.51 8.13 1.62
N ARG A 60 -17.92 6.98 1.06
CA ARG A 60 -19.29 6.43 1.12
C ARG A 60 -19.49 5.44 2.27
N TYR A 61 -18.53 5.29 3.19
CA TYR A 61 -18.54 4.31 4.29
C TYR A 61 -18.64 2.85 3.83
N ASP A 62 -18.23 2.57 2.59
CA ASP A 62 -18.23 1.22 1.99
C ASP A 62 -16.79 0.75 1.75
N THR A 63 -16.13 0.40 2.82
CA THR A 63 -14.73 -0.07 2.77
C THR A 63 -14.61 -1.58 2.63
N VAL A 64 -15.72 -2.31 2.76
CA VAL A 64 -15.70 -3.78 2.78
C VAL A 64 -15.15 -4.32 1.47
N MET A 65 -15.68 -3.84 0.33
CA MET A 65 -15.26 -4.33 -0.98
C MET A 65 -13.80 -4.00 -1.30
N SER A 66 -13.35 -2.79 -0.96
CA SER A 66 -11.96 -2.39 -1.08
C SER A 66 -11.03 -3.29 -0.26
N ASN A 67 -11.40 -3.60 0.98
CA ASN A 67 -10.62 -4.48 1.85
C ASN A 67 -10.61 -5.93 1.35
N ILE A 68 -11.71 -6.44 0.79
CA ILE A 68 -11.75 -7.78 0.19
C ILE A 68 -10.83 -7.85 -1.01
N VAL A 69 -10.88 -6.88 -1.92
CA VAL A 69 -10.05 -6.87 -3.13
C VAL A 69 -8.56 -6.80 -2.76
N ASN A 70 -8.15 -5.82 -1.97
CA ASN A 70 -6.73 -5.59 -1.68
C ASN A 70 -6.19 -6.47 -0.56
N GLY A 71 -7.01 -6.76 0.45
CA GLY A 71 -6.59 -7.54 1.62
C GLY A 71 -6.63 -9.04 1.39
N VAL A 72 -7.59 -9.53 0.63
CA VAL A 72 -7.81 -10.97 0.46
C VAL A 72 -7.58 -11.41 -0.98
N SER A 73 -8.36 -10.88 -1.94
CA SER A 73 -8.37 -11.37 -3.31
C SER A 73 -7.00 -11.27 -3.98
N ASN A 74 -6.39 -10.08 -3.99
CA ASN A 74 -5.09 -9.88 -4.63
C ASN A 74 -4.00 -10.73 -3.98
N ARG A 75 -3.98 -10.85 -2.65
CA ARG A 75 -2.98 -11.66 -1.93
C ARG A 75 -3.17 -13.15 -2.17
N PHE A 76 -4.41 -13.62 -2.17
CA PHE A 76 -4.74 -15.01 -2.41
C PHE A 76 -4.36 -15.43 -3.84
N LEU A 77 -4.73 -14.62 -4.84
CA LEU A 77 -4.35 -14.86 -6.23
C LEU A 77 -2.82 -14.83 -6.42
N THR A 78 -2.13 -13.87 -5.79
CA THR A 78 -0.66 -13.83 -5.81
C THR A 78 -0.05 -15.09 -5.18
N ALA A 79 -0.58 -15.57 -4.06
CA ALA A 79 -0.11 -16.82 -3.45
C ALA A 79 -0.28 -18.01 -4.38
N ILE A 80 -1.41 -18.12 -5.09
CA ILE A 80 -1.65 -19.15 -6.09
C ILE A 80 -0.60 -19.09 -7.21
N THR A 81 -0.32 -17.89 -7.75
CA THR A 81 0.68 -17.76 -8.83
C THR A 81 2.09 -18.16 -8.38
N ILE A 82 2.46 -17.87 -7.13
CA ILE A 82 3.74 -18.30 -6.55
C ILE A 82 3.77 -19.84 -6.42
N LEU A 83 2.69 -20.46 -5.99
CA LEU A 83 2.59 -21.92 -5.92
C LEU A 83 2.72 -22.58 -7.30
N LEU A 84 2.08 -22.01 -8.33
CA LEU A 84 2.20 -22.47 -9.71
C LEU A 84 3.64 -22.36 -10.22
N LEU A 85 4.34 -21.27 -9.89
CA LEU A 85 5.75 -21.12 -10.21
C LEU A 85 6.62 -22.17 -9.50
N SER A 86 6.36 -22.43 -8.22
CA SER A 86 7.13 -23.42 -7.43
C SER A 86 6.99 -24.83 -7.98
N GLN A 87 5.85 -25.15 -8.61
CA GLN A 87 5.60 -26.42 -9.29
C GLN A 87 6.09 -26.43 -10.75
N SER A 88 6.77 -25.39 -11.20
CA SER A 88 7.26 -25.22 -12.58
C SER A 88 6.16 -25.29 -13.65
N ILE A 89 4.90 -25.01 -13.28
CA ILE A 89 3.76 -24.95 -14.20
C ILE A 89 3.81 -23.68 -15.03
N ILE A 90 4.30 -22.58 -14.44
CA ILE A 90 4.46 -21.28 -15.09
C ILE A 90 5.90 -20.82 -14.99
N ASN A 91 6.33 -20.01 -15.98
CA ASN A 91 7.64 -19.36 -15.98
C ASN A 91 7.60 -18.03 -15.21
N PHE A 92 8.79 -17.50 -14.87
CA PHE A 92 8.89 -16.21 -14.17
C PHE A 92 8.25 -15.04 -14.96
N ASN A 93 8.38 -15.03 -16.28
CA ASN A 93 7.75 -14.03 -17.14
C ASN A 93 6.22 -14.10 -17.07
N GLU A 94 5.65 -15.30 -17.04
CA GLU A 94 4.21 -15.51 -16.88
C GLU A 94 3.73 -15.05 -15.50
N LEU A 95 4.50 -15.34 -14.44
CA LEU A 95 4.19 -14.85 -13.09
C LEU A 95 4.10 -13.31 -13.06
N VAL A 96 5.07 -12.63 -13.67
CA VAL A 96 5.08 -11.16 -13.72
C VAL A 96 3.86 -10.61 -14.46
N ASN A 97 3.50 -11.21 -15.60
CA ASN A 97 2.31 -10.82 -16.38
C ASN A 97 1.02 -11.11 -15.62
N LEU A 98 0.95 -12.23 -14.90
CA LEU A 98 -0.19 -12.57 -14.04
C LEU A 98 -0.38 -11.56 -12.90
N GLN A 99 0.71 -10.98 -12.36
CA GLN A 99 0.56 -9.91 -11.37
C GLN A 99 -0.17 -8.69 -11.96
N ILE A 100 0.16 -8.28 -13.18
CA ILE A 100 -0.56 -7.19 -13.86
C ILE A 100 -2.04 -7.55 -14.02
N ALA A 101 -2.34 -8.79 -14.43
CA ALA A 101 -3.70 -9.28 -14.60
C ALA A 101 -4.49 -9.30 -13.27
N ILE A 102 -3.87 -9.74 -12.17
CA ILE A 102 -4.48 -9.77 -10.83
C ILE A 102 -4.87 -8.36 -10.38
N TYR A 103 -3.94 -7.40 -10.45
CA TYR A 103 -4.25 -6.01 -10.08
C TYR A 103 -5.29 -5.37 -11.00
N SER A 104 -5.26 -5.69 -12.30
CA SER A 104 -6.28 -5.23 -13.26
C SER A 104 -7.65 -5.80 -12.93
N PHE A 105 -7.73 -7.08 -12.57
CA PHE A 105 -8.97 -7.73 -12.14
C PHE A 105 -9.51 -7.08 -10.86
N GLY A 106 -8.66 -6.83 -9.87
CA GLY A 106 -9.04 -6.09 -8.67
C GLY A 106 -9.61 -4.70 -8.98
N LEU A 107 -8.99 -3.96 -9.90
CA LEU A 107 -9.50 -2.67 -10.37
C LEU A 107 -10.88 -2.81 -11.03
N LEU A 108 -11.09 -3.82 -11.87
CA LEU A 108 -12.39 -4.05 -12.51
C LEU A 108 -13.50 -4.32 -11.49
N ILE A 109 -13.21 -5.07 -10.44
CA ILE A 109 -14.17 -5.31 -9.34
C ILE A 109 -14.52 -3.99 -8.65
N LEU A 110 -13.53 -3.16 -8.32
CA LEU A 110 -13.76 -1.86 -7.68
C LEU A 110 -14.57 -0.92 -8.57
N LEU A 111 -14.27 -0.88 -9.87
CA LEU A 111 -15.02 -0.12 -10.88
C LEU A 111 -16.48 -0.56 -10.95
N TYR A 112 -16.72 -1.87 -11.06
CA TYR A 112 -18.05 -2.44 -11.14
C TYR A 112 -18.88 -2.12 -9.89
N HIS A 113 -18.28 -2.33 -8.71
CA HIS A 113 -18.95 -2.07 -7.44
C HIS A 113 -19.28 -0.58 -7.25
N SER A 114 -18.33 0.30 -7.59
CA SER A 114 -18.53 1.75 -7.50
C SER A 114 -19.62 2.24 -8.46
N ASN A 115 -19.67 1.69 -9.68
CA ASN A 115 -20.69 2.07 -10.69
C ASN A 115 -22.08 1.56 -10.31
N LYS A 116 -22.18 0.40 -9.66
CA LYS A 116 -23.48 -0.15 -9.18
C LYS A 116 -24.09 0.70 -8.08
N LYS A 117 -23.25 1.36 -7.28
CA LYS A 117 -23.70 2.18 -6.16
C LYS A 117 -24.18 3.56 -6.58
N ASP A 118 -23.42 4.21 -7.44
CA ASP A 118 -23.76 5.50 -8.04
C ASP A 118 -23.32 5.46 -9.50
N SER A 119 -24.18 5.87 -10.41
CA SER A 119 -23.79 6.01 -11.82
C SER A 119 -22.61 7.00 -11.94
N ILE A 120 -21.42 6.46 -12.20
CA ILE A 120 -20.21 7.28 -12.32
C ILE A 120 -20.32 8.13 -13.57
N SER A 121 -20.57 9.42 -13.41
CA SER A 121 -20.54 10.37 -14.51
C SER A 121 -19.17 11.01 -14.60
N PHE A 122 -18.48 10.79 -15.72
CA PHE A 122 -17.23 11.47 -16.04
C PHE A 122 -17.53 12.89 -16.50
N THR A 123 -17.59 13.83 -15.56
CA THR A 123 -17.74 15.25 -15.89
C THR A 123 -16.37 15.94 -15.81
N LEU A 124 -15.97 16.55 -16.93
CA LEU A 124 -14.79 17.44 -16.98
C LEU A 124 -15.07 18.83 -16.38
N LYS A 125 -16.29 19.05 -15.88
CA LYS A 125 -16.63 20.32 -15.25
C LYS A 125 -16.00 20.38 -13.86
N PHE A 126 -15.10 21.31 -13.65
CA PHE A 126 -14.57 21.60 -12.32
C PHE A 126 -15.71 22.05 -11.41
N PRO A 127 -16.02 21.34 -10.32
CA PRO A 127 -17.00 21.79 -9.36
C PRO A 127 -16.53 23.14 -8.77
N LYS A 128 -17.44 23.90 -8.14
CA LYS A 128 -17.14 25.17 -7.47
C LYS A 128 -16.22 24.97 -6.25
N ILE A 129 -15.03 24.42 -6.47
CA ILE A 129 -14.04 24.10 -5.43
C ILE A 129 -13.18 25.32 -5.06
N LYS A 130 -13.26 26.42 -5.87
CA LYS A 130 -12.44 27.63 -5.67
C LYS A 130 -12.30 28.06 -4.19
N PRO A 131 -13.38 28.16 -3.37
CA PRO A 131 -13.24 28.63 -2.00
C PRO A 131 -12.48 27.65 -1.09
N TYR A 132 -12.46 26.36 -1.40
CA TYR A 132 -11.81 25.33 -0.58
C TYR A 132 -10.44 24.90 -1.11
N PHE A 133 -10.04 25.38 -2.29
CA PHE A 133 -8.86 24.90 -3.00
C PHE A 133 -7.57 25.03 -2.17
N LYS A 134 -7.35 26.18 -1.54
CA LYS A 134 -6.17 26.41 -0.68
C LYS A 134 -6.14 25.44 0.52
N ARG A 135 -7.30 25.20 1.14
CA ARG A 135 -7.42 24.28 2.27
C ARG A 135 -7.17 22.84 1.85
N ILE A 136 -7.68 22.43 0.69
CA ILE A 136 -7.46 21.10 0.13
C ILE A 136 -5.99 20.89 -0.19
N ILE A 137 -5.34 21.84 -0.86
CA ILE A 137 -3.91 21.74 -1.18
C ILE A 137 -3.06 21.64 0.09
N ASN A 138 -3.27 22.53 1.06
CA ASN A 138 -2.51 22.47 2.30
C ASN A 138 -2.67 21.12 3.00
N PHE A 139 -3.91 20.65 3.18
CA PHE A 139 -4.16 19.35 3.79
C PHE A 139 -3.52 18.19 3.01
N SER A 140 -3.68 18.18 1.69
CA SER A 140 -3.10 17.15 0.82
C SER A 140 -1.58 17.15 0.84
N SER A 141 -0.94 18.33 0.90
CA SER A 141 0.53 18.43 0.96
C SER A 141 1.08 17.86 2.27
N TYR A 142 0.45 18.18 3.41
CA TYR A 142 0.86 17.58 4.70
C TYR A 142 0.63 16.08 4.74
N SER A 143 -0.53 15.61 4.26
CA SER A 143 -0.85 14.19 4.17
C SER A 143 0.11 13.45 3.24
N PHE A 144 0.46 14.07 2.10
CA PHE A 144 1.42 13.50 1.15
C PHE A 144 2.81 13.36 1.79
N LEU A 145 3.33 14.41 2.43
CA LEU A 145 4.62 14.37 3.09
C LEU A 145 4.68 13.29 4.18
N GLY A 146 3.63 13.17 4.99
CA GLY A 146 3.53 12.14 6.02
C GLY A 146 3.52 10.73 5.44
N SER A 147 2.70 10.49 4.42
CA SER A 147 2.61 9.18 3.75
C SER A 147 3.89 8.83 3.00
N PHE A 148 4.48 9.79 2.31
CA PHE A 148 5.73 9.62 1.57
C PHE A 148 6.89 9.27 2.51
N SER A 149 7.02 10.00 3.63
CA SER A 149 8.03 9.72 4.65
C SER A 149 7.88 8.31 5.23
N ASN A 150 6.65 7.90 5.53
CA ASN A 150 6.38 6.56 6.04
C ASN A 150 6.75 5.46 5.02
N ILE A 151 6.44 5.66 3.74
CA ILE A 151 6.80 4.70 2.68
C ILE A 151 8.32 4.60 2.54
N ILE A 152 9.05 5.72 2.59
CA ILE A 152 10.52 5.70 2.54
C ILE A 152 11.07 4.91 3.72
N VAL A 153 10.66 5.24 4.94
CA VAL A 153 11.14 4.57 6.17
C VAL A 153 10.92 3.06 6.11
N LEU A 154 9.79 2.61 5.56
CA LEU A 154 9.46 1.18 5.50
C LEU A 154 10.15 0.42 4.37
N ASN A 155 10.69 1.10 3.36
CA ASN A 155 11.19 0.44 2.15
C ASN A 155 12.65 0.80 1.80
N VAL A 156 13.24 1.80 2.46
CA VAL A 156 14.62 2.22 2.16
C VAL A 156 15.62 1.08 2.33
N ASP A 157 15.44 0.25 3.35
CA ASP A 157 16.31 -0.89 3.64
C ASP A 157 16.31 -1.89 2.49
N VAL A 158 15.12 -2.23 1.99
CA VAL A 158 14.94 -3.15 0.84
C VAL A 158 15.63 -2.59 -0.40
N LEU A 159 15.48 -1.29 -0.66
CA LEU A 159 16.14 -0.62 -1.79
C LEU A 159 17.65 -0.63 -1.64
N MET A 160 18.17 -0.37 -0.44
CA MET A 160 19.61 -0.42 -0.15
C MET A 160 20.16 -1.84 -0.31
N VAL A 161 19.53 -2.84 0.24
CA VAL A 161 19.95 -4.25 0.09
C VAL A 161 19.92 -4.65 -1.39
N THR A 162 18.88 -4.27 -2.13
CA THR A 162 18.76 -4.60 -3.56
C THR A 162 19.88 -3.95 -4.39
N SER A 163 20.17 -2.68 -4.13
CA SER A 163 21.21 -1.95 -4.90
C SER A 163 22.63 -2.37 -4.54
N LEU A 164 22.91 -2.67 -3.27
CA LEU A 164 24.24 -2.99 -2.79
C LEU A 164 24.59 -4.48 -2.87
N LEU A 165 23.63 -5.36 -2.58
CA LEU A 165 23.85 -6.80 -2.42
C LEU A 165 23.15 -7.65 -3.51
N GLY A 166 22.18 -7.09 -4.22
CA GLY A 166 21.42 -7.74 -5.29
C GLY A 166 20.17 -8.49 -4.85
N LEU A 167 19.41 -8.97 -5.83
CA LEU A 167 18.06 -9.55 -5.63
C LEU A 167 18.05 -10.80 -4.74
N SER A 168 19.08 -11.65 -4.81
CA SER A 168 19.15 -12.87 -3.99
C SER A 168 19.18 -12.53 -2.49
N GLN A 169 20.03 -11.58 -2.09
CA GLN A 169 20.13 -11.15 -0.70
C GLN A 169 18.89 -10.37 -0.27
N THR A 170 18.28 -9.62 -1.19
CA THR A 170 17.00 -8.95 -0.96
C THR A 170 15.90 -9.95 -0.66
N GLY A 171 15.86 -11.08 -1.37
CA GLY A 171 14.90 -12.15 -1.10
C GLY A 171 15.02 -12.71 0.32
N ILE A 172 16.25 -12.99 0.78
CA ILE A 172 16.51 -13.46 2.14
C ILE A 172 16.10 -12.40 3.18
N TYR A 173 16.52 -11.15 2.96
CA TYR A 173 16.21 -10.04 3.85
C TYR A 173 14.70 -9.80 3.98
N THR A 174 13.99 -9.73 2.86
CA THR A 174 12.55 -9.47 2.87
C THR A 174 11.76 -10.62 3.48
N THR A 175 12.19 -11.86 3.30
CA THR A 175 11.57 -13.03 3.95
C THR A 175 11.71 -12.93 5.46
N ALA A 176 12.92 -12.67 5.97
CA ALA A 176 13.14 -12.48 7.41
C ALA A 176 12.36 -11.28 7.96
N PHE A 177 12.33 -10.17 7.21
CA PHE A 177 11.56 -8.98 7.57
C PHE A 177 10.06 -9.27 7.70
N TYR A 178 9.46 -9.99 6.74
CA TYR A 178 8.05 -10.35 6.80
C TYR A 178 7.71 -11.31 7.94
N ILE A 179 8.61 -12.26 8.27
CA ILE A 179 8.46 -13.12 9.45
C ILE A 179 8.43 -12.26 10.71
N GLY A 180 9.37 -11.31 10.84
CA GLY A 180 9.39 -10.37 11.96
C GLY A 180 8.14 -9.48 12.06
N MET A 181 7.54 -9.11 10.91
CA MET A 181 6.31 -8.31 10.87
C MET A 181 5.06 -9.05 11.41
N ILE A 182 5.09 -10.38 11.52
CA ILE A 182 3.98 -11.14 12.11
C ILE A 182 3.69 -10.68 13.53
N ILE A 183 4.74 -10.36 14.29
CA ILE A 183 4.64 -9.82 15.66
C ILE A 183 3.88 -8.49 15.70
N GLU A 184 3.91 -7.71 14.61
CA GLU A 184 3.22 -6.42 14.53
C GLU A 184 1.70 -6.54 14.31
N ILE A 185 1.20 -7.67 13.83
CA ILE A 185 -0.22 -7.82 13.49
C ILE A 185 -1.13 -7.57 14.71
N PRO A 186 -0.91 -8.20 15.87
CA PRO A 186 -1.70 -7.93 17.07
C PRO A 186 -1.58 -6.47 17.53
N ARG A 187 -0.39 -5.90 17.46
CA ARG A 187 -0.14 -4.50 17.83
C ARG A 187 -0.99 -3.54 16.97
N ARG A 188 -1.03 -3.76 15.66
CA ARG A 188 -1.83 -2.93 14.73
C ARG A 188 -3.33 -3.03 15.00
N ALA A 189 -3.83 -4.23 15.28
CA ALA A 189 -5.23 -4.44 15.61
C ALA A 189 -5.62 -3.70 16.90
N ILE A 190 -4.81 -3.80 17.95
CA ILE A 190 -5.01 -3.08 19.21
C ILE A 190 -4.96 -1.56 18.98
N SER A 191 -3.98 -1.07 18.23
CA SER A 191 -3.84 0.37 17.93
C SER A 191 -5.06 0.95 17.22
N GLN A 192 -5.67 0.20 16.31
CA GLN A 192 -6.87 0.66 15.59
C GLN A 192 -8.06 0.90 16.53
N ILE A 193 -8.19 0.09 17.58
CA ILE A 193 -9.26 0.24 18.59
C ILE A 193 -8.88 1.32 19.61
N SER A 194 -7.60 1.42 19.95
CA SER A 194 -7.09 2.36 20.96
C SER A 194 -7.24 3.82 20.55
N ILE A 195 -7.00 4.15 19.28
CA ILE A 195 -7.04 5.55 18.80
C ILE A 195 -8.40 6.21 19.05
N PRO A 196 -9.55 5.66 18.62
CA PRO A 196 -10.85 6.27 18.89
C PRO A 196 -11.18 6.29 20.39
N PHE A 197 -10.86 5.22 21.13
CA PHE A 197 -11.11 5.15 22.57
C PHE A 197 -10.34 6.25 23.34
N ILE A 198 -9.06 6.44 23.05
CA ILE A 198 -8.24 7.48 23.69
C ILE A 198 -8.77 8.86 23.29
N SER A 199 -9.08 9.08 22.02
CA SER A 199 -9.59 10.37 21.53
C SER A 199 -10.90 10.78 22.21
N GLU A 200 -11.82 9.82 22.41
CA GLU A 200 -13.08 10.06 23.12
C GLU A 200 -12.86 10.40 24.59
N ASN A 201 -11.99 9.65 25.28
CA ASN A 201 -11.72 9.88 26.71
C ASN A 201 -10.89 11.14 26.97
N ILE A 202 -10.03 11.59 26.03
CA ILE A 202 -9.37 12.90 26.08
C ILE A 202 -10.44 14.01 26.01
N LYS A 203 -11.38 13.90 25.07
CA LYS A 203 -12.46 14.87 24.92
C LYS A 203 -13.33 14.98 26.18
N ASN A 204 -13.54 13.85 26.86
CA ASN A 204 -14.33 13.74 28.08
C ASN A 204 -13.51 14.00 29.36
N GLN A 205 -12.22 14.36 29.25
CA GLN A 205 -11.28 14.60 30.33
C GLN A 205 -11.14 13.42 31.33
N ASN A 206 -11.35 12.19 30.85
CA ASN A 206 -11.31 10.96 31.67
C ASN A 206 -9.90 10.33 31.68
N ILE A 207 -8.94 11.03 32.30
CA ILE A 207 -7.52 10.63 32.32
C ILE A 207 -7.34 9.26 32.98
N THR A 208 -8.05 9.00 34.07
CA THR A 208 -7.96 7.73 34.81
C THR A 208 -8.33 6.52 33.94
N LYS A 209 -9.32 6.66 33.07
CA LYS A 209 -9.67 5.59 32.12
C LYS A 209 -8.59 5.37 31.09
N ILE A 210 -7.95 6.44 30.62
CA ILE A 210 -6.83 6.34 29.66
C ILE A 210 -5.65 5.62 30.31
N GLU A 211 -5.29 5.95 31.55
CA GLU A 211 -4.19 5.32 32.28
C GLU A 211 -4.42 3.81 32.48
N ASN A 212 -5.62 3.44 32.93
CA ASN A 212 -5.97 2.03 33.14
C ASN A 212 -5.93 1.26 31.83
N TYR A 213 -6.51 1.82 30.77
CA TYR A 213 -6.49 1.24 29.44
C TYR A 213 -5.06 1.09 28.89
N TYR A 214 -4.22 2.09 29.09
CA TYR A 214 -2.81 2.04 28.68
C TYR A 214 -2.05 0.90 29.40
N LYS A 215 -2.22 0.76 30.72
CA LYS A 215 -1.60 -0.32 31.50
C LYS A 215 -2.04 -1.70 31.00
N GLU A 216 -3.34 -1.87 30.78
CA GLU A 216 -3.93 -3.11 30.30
C GLU A 216 -3.41 -3.49 28.89
N ILE A 217 -3.42 -2.56 27.95
CA ILE A 217 -2.91 -2.77 26.61
C ILE A 217 -1.41 -3.08 26.63
N SER A 218 -0.61 -2.32 27.39
CA SER A 218 0.82 -2.53 27.45
C SER A 218 1.15 -3.94 27.96
N LEU A 219 0.43 -4.42 28.96
CA LEU A 219 0.58 -5.78 29.47
C LEU A 219 0.22 -6.84 28.42
N HIS A 220 -0.94 -6.69 27.76
CA HIS A 220 -1.35 -7.63 26.73
C HIS A 220 -0.40 -7.64 25.52
N GLN A 221 0.04 -6.46 25.06
CA GLN A 221 1.00 -6.38 23.95
C GLN A 221 2.35 -7.01 24.32
N THR A 222 2.82 -6.83 25.55
CA THR A 222 4.06 -7.44 26.01
C THR A 222 3.93 -8.96 26.04
N LEU A 223 2.83 -9.49 26.61
CA LEU A 223 2.60 -10.94 26.67
C LEU A 223 2.51 -11.55 25.28
N ILE A 224 1.77 -10.93 24.36
CA ILE A 224 1.66 -11.40 22.97
C ILE A 224 3.01 -11.30 22.27
N GLY A 225 3.75 -10.20 22.43
CA GLY A 225 5.06 -10.02 21.83
C GLY A 225 6.07 -11.08 22.29
N VAL A 226 6.11 -11.37 23.59
CA VAL A 226 6.98 -12.42 24.16
C VAL A 226 6.57 -13.80 23.63
N LEU A 227 5.27 -14.09 23.53
CA LEU A 227 4.79 -15.36 22.99
C LEU A 227 5.27 -15.56 21.53
N PHE A 228 5.11 -14.56 20.69
CA PHE A 228 5.55 -14.63 19.28
C PHE A 228 7.08 -14.63 19.12
N TYR A 229 7.81 -14.10 20.10
CA TYR A 229 9.28 -14.14 20.08
C TYR A 229 9.83 -15.52 20.45
N LEU A 230 9.09 -16.27 21.29
CA LEU A 230 9.49 -17.61 21.76
C LEU A 230 9.08 -18.73 20.78
N LEU A 231 8.17 -18.46 19.84
CA LEU A 231 7.74 -19.39 18.77
C LEU A 231 8.64 -19.30 17.56
#